data_059911cff72f46ac05a91094142dc6d9
#
_entry.id   059911cff72f46ac05a91094142dc6d9
#
_cell.length_a   1.000
_cell.length_b   1.000
_cell.length_c   1.000
_cell.angle_alpha   90.00
_cell.angle_beta   90.00
_cell.angle_gamma   90.00
#
_symmetry.space_group_name_H-M   'P 1'
#
loop_
_entity.id
_entity.type
_entity.pdbx_description
1 polymer ?
#
loop_
_entity_poly.entity_id
_entity_poly.type
_entity_poly.pdbx_seq_one_letter_code
_entity_poly.pdbx_strand_id
1 'polypeptide(L)'
;MADMKKVATRDSYGNALAALGAEHENLVVLDADLAGATKTGVFKKAFPDRFFDCGIAEANMICMATGLSTTGLVPFASSFAMFAAGRAFEQIRNSIGYPHLNVKIGATHGGISVGEDGASHQCCEDFALMRSIPGMTVICPADDIEAKAAVKAAYEMNGPVYLRFGRLAVPVFHSEDYQFEIGKGEILKDGTDVAIIANGLLTYEAIKAGEELAAAGINAMVINMATIKPLDEELVIAAAKKCGKIITCEEHSIIGGLGEAVCSCLAEKCPTIVKRIGVNDEFGHSGPATDLLKQFGLSAEHIVEVAKELCGK
;
A
#
# COMPACT_ATOMS: atom_id res chain seq x y z
N MET A 1 2.56 22.25 13.59
CA MET A 1 1.57 21.15 13.60
C MET A 1 1.60 20.49 14.96
N ALA A 2 0.42 20.18 15.56
CA ALA A 2 0.36 19.44 16.82
C ALA A 2 1.08 18.08 16.65
N ASP A 3 1.57 17.54 17.76
CA ASP A 3 2.27 16.24 17.79
C ASP A 3 1.25 15.12 17.48
N MET A 4 1.07 14.82 16.17
CA MET A 4 0.12 13.80 15.71
C MET A 4 0.59 12.42 16.17
N LYS A 5 -0.36 11.59 16.65
CA LYS A 5 -0.09 10.18 16.95
C LYS A 5 0.49 9.52 15.70
N LYS A 6 1.54 8.72 15.87
CA LYS A 6 2.15 7.93 14.80
C LYS A 6 1.98 6.45 15.07
N VAL A 7 1.57 5.71 14.06
CA VAL A 7 1.38 4.25 14.11
C VAL A 7 1.95 3.62 12.84
N ALA A 8 2.67 2.50 12.98
CA ALA A 8 3.07 1.73 11.81
C ALA A 8 1.87 0.94 11.29
N THR A 9 1.61 0.98 9.99
CA THR A 9 0.43 0.30 9.42
C THR A 9 0.45 -1.22 9.61
N ARG A 10 1.63 -1.84 9.80
CA ARG A 10 1.74 -3.24 10.24
C ARG A 10 1.17 -3.49 11.63
N ASP A 11 1.30 -2.53 12.57
CA ASP A 11 0.70 -2.64 13.91
C ASP A 11 -0.83 -2.56 13.81
N SER A 12 -1.33 -1.69 12.95
CA SER A 12 -2.75 -1.57 12.61
C SER A 12 -3.30 -2.88 12.02
N TYR A 13 -2.54 -3.51 11.12
CA TYR A 13 -2.87 -4.82 10.54
C TYR A 13 -3.02 -5.91 11.61
N GLY A 14 -2.03 -6.09 12.48
CA GLY A 14 -2.10 -7.10 13.54
C GLY A 14 -3.28 -6.89 14.50
N ASN A 15 -3.57 -5.63 14.86
CA ASN A 15 -4.71 -5.27 15.71
C ASN A 15 -6.05 -5.50 14.99
N ALA A 16 -6.15 -5.16 13.71
CA ALA A 16 -7.35 -5.39 12.91
C ALA A 16 -7.66 -6.88 12.76
N LEU A 17 -6.65 -7.73 12.53
CA LEU A 17 -6.82 -9.18 12.47
C LEU A 17 -7.37 -9.73 13.79
N ALA A 18 -6.85 -9.29 14.93
CA ALA A 18 -7.34 -9.74 16.22
C ALA A 18 -8.79 -9.28 16.49
N ALA A 19 -9.15 -8.06 16.11
CA ALA A 19 -10.51 -7.56 16.22
C ALA A 19 -11.48 -8.36 15.34
N LEU A 20 -11.16 -8.57 14.06
CA LEU A 20 -11.97 -9.39 13.15
C LEU A 20 -12.05 -10.85 13.60
N GLY A 21 -10.97 -11.40 14.15
CA GLY A 21 -10.96 -12.76 14.68
C GLY A 21 -11.91 -12.98 15.86
N ALA A 22 -12.22 -11.94 16.64
CA ALA A 22 -13.21 -11.99 17.69
C ALA A 22 -14.66 -12.05 17.16
N GLU A 23 -14.88 -11.48 15.99
CA GLU A 23 -16.22 -11.43 15.37
C GLU A 23 -16.46 -12.58 14.38
N HIS A 24 -15.39 -13.18 13.83
CA HIS A 24 -15.46 -14.14 12.72
C HIS A 24 -14.63 -15.39 12.98
N GLU A 25 -15.29 -16.51 13.25
CA GLU A 25 -14.64 -17.80 13.54
C GLU A 25 -13.93 -18.43 12.32
N ASN A 26 -14.36 -18.09 11.11
CA ASN A 26 -13.77 -18.59 9.87
C ASN A 26 -12.51 -17.84 9.43
N LEU A 27 -12.11 -16.76 10.12
CA LEU A 27 -10.85 -16.08 9.87
C LEU A 27 -9.71 -16.88 10.48
N VAL A 28 -8.71 -17.21 9.68
CA VAL A 28 -7.47 -17.89 10.08
C VAL A 28 -6.25 -17.10 9.60
N VAL A 29 -5.16 -17.17 10.34
CA VAL A 29 -3.92 -16.43 10.02
C VAL A 29 -2.76 -17.39 9.87
N LEU A 30 -2.00 -17.22 8.80
CA LEU A 30 -0.76 -17.94 8.54
C LEU A 30 0.41 -16.95 8.53
N ASP A 31 1.57 -17.39 9.00
CA ASP A 31 2.79 -16.58 9.00
C ASP A 31 4.02 -17.44 8.67
N ALA A 32 5.01 -16.84 8.05
CA ALA A 32 6.26 -17.52 7.68
C ALA A 32 7.39 -17.19 8.67
N ASP A 33 7.19 -17.50 9.96
CA ASP A 33 8.15 -17.31 11.07
C ASP A 33 8.52 -15.84 11.34
N LEU A 34 7.65 -14.92 11.00
CA LEU A 34 7.85 -13.47 11.17
C LEU A 34 6.77 -12.80 12.04
N ALA A 35 5.98 -13.58 12.80
CA ALA A 35 4.81 -13.10 13.53
C ALA A 35 5.06 -11.90 14.46
N GLY A 36 6.25 -11.78 15.02
CA GLY A 36 6.66 -10.61 15.83
C GLY A 36 6.83 -9.34 14.98
N ALA A 37 7.35 -9.47 13.76
CA ALA A 37 7.62 -8.37 12.85
C ALA A 37 6.38 -7.97 12.04
N THR A 38 5.63 -8.94 11.52
CA THR A 38 4.37 -8.74 10.77
C THR A 38 3.21 -8.30 11.66
N LYS A 39 3.35 -8.47 12.99
CA LYS A 39 2.34 -8.23 14.02
C LYS A 39 1.17 -9.23 14.05
N THR A 40 1.23 -10.28 13.25
CA THR A 40 0.27 -11.40 13.33
C THR A 40 0.34 -12.13 14.68
N GLY A 41 1.42 -11.95 15.44
CA GLY A 41 1.55 -12.42 16.83
C GLY A 41 0.46 -11.90 17.77
N VAL A 42 -0.19 -10.75 17.46
CA VAL A 42 -1.35 -10.25 18.20
C VAL A 42 -2.52 -11.21 18.04
N PHE A 43 -2.80 -11.64 16.81
CA PHE A 43 -3.82 -12.65 16.51
C PHE A 43 -3.46 -14.02 17.12
N LYS A 44 -2.20 -14.47 16.97
CA LYS A 44 -1.71 -15.72 17.58
C LYS A 44 -1.98 -15.79 19.07
N LYS A 45 -1.76 -14.68 19.78
CA LYS A 45 -2.00 -14.62 21.24
C LYS A 45 -3.47 -14.71 21.59
N ALA A 46 -4.36 -14.11 20.80
CA ALA A 46 -5.80 -14.11 21.03
C ALA A 46 -6.47 -15.44 20.59
N PHE A 47 -6.01 -16.01 19.48
CA PHE A 47 -6.63 -17.17 18.82
C PHE A 47 -5.58 -18.20 18.37
N PRO A 48 -4.88 -18.88 19.29
CA PRO A 48 -3.77 -19.78 18.97
C PRO A 48 -4.19 -20.96 18.07
N ASP A 49 -5.42 -21.46 18.21
CA ASP A 49 -5.93 -22.60 17.43
C ASP A 49 -6.30 -22.23 15.98
N ARG A 50 -6.31 -20.94 15.64
CA ARG A 50 -6.56 -20.41 14.30
C ARG A 50 -5.36 -19.72 13.69
N PHE A 51 -4.17 -19.92 14.28
CA PHE A 51 -2.90 -19.38 13.81
C PHE A 51 -1.97 -20.53 13.41
N PHE A 52 -1.36 -20.42 12.22
CA PHE A 52 -0.44 -21.42 11.68
C PHE A 52 0.90 -20.77 11.35
N ASP A 53 1.94 -21.18 12.06
CA ASP A 53 3.31 -20.82 11.72
C ASP A 53 3.85 -21.87 10.73
N CYS A 54 4.15 -21.43 9.54
CA CYS A 54 4.58 -22.30 8.44
C CYS A 54 6.13 -22.45 8.37
N GLY A 55 6.86 -21.81 9.30
CA GLY A 55 8.30 -21.67 9.21
C GLY A 55 8.72 -20.77 8.06
N ILE A 56 10.01 -20.70 7.76
CA ILE A 56 10.56 -19.88 6.64
C ILE A 56 10.27 -20.59 5.32
N ALA A 57 8.99 -20.65 4.93
CA ALA A 57 8.50 -21.40 3.78
C ALA A 57 7.28 -20.71 3.13
N GLU A 58 7.47 -19.53 2.56
CA GLU A 58 6.39 -18.67 2.05
C GLU A 58 5.58 -19.34 0.93
N ALA A 59 6.24 -20.06 0.02
CA ALA A 59 5.55 -20.82 -1.02
C ALA A 59 4.61 -21.87 -0.44
N ASN A 60 5.06 -22.61 0.59
CA ASN A 60 4.24 -23.59 1.31
C ASN A 60 3.09 -22.89 2.06
N MET A 61 3.36 -21.78 2.74
CA MET A 61 2.34 -20.96 3.40
C MET A 61 1.20 -20.56 2.45
N ILE A 62 1.55 -20.08 1.25
CA ILE A 62 0.55 -19.72 0.22
C ILE A 62 -0.25 -20.95 -0.23
N CYS A 63 0.41 -22.11 -0.43
CA CYS A 63 -0.32 -23.35 -0.77
C CYS A 63 -1.25 -23.81 0.36
N MET A 64 -0.83 -23.70 1.62
CA MET A 64 -1.69 -23.99 2.78
C MET A 64 -2.89 -23.04 2.85
N ALA A 65 -2.67 -21.73 2.69
CA ALA A 65 -3.73 -20.74 2.64
C ALA A 65 -4.73 -21.03 1.50
N THR A 66 -4.21 -21.42 0.34
CA THR A 66 -5.04 -21.88 -0.80
C THR A 66 -5.95 -23.04 -0.39
N GLY A 67 -5.39 -24.09 0.20
CA GLY A 67 -6.17 -25.25 0.65
C GLY A 67 -7.23 -24.88 1.68
N LEU A 68 -6.87 -24.08 2.70
CA LEU A 68 -7.81 -23.61 3.74
C LEU A 68 -8.96 -22.79 3.14
N SER A 69 -8.70 -21.96 2.14
CA SER A 69 -9.77 -21.16 1.50
C SER A 69 -10.83 -22.01 0.81
N THR A 70 -10.49 -23.21 0.33
CA THR A 70 -11.46 -24.13 -0.31
C THR A 70 -12.40 -24.80 0.70
N THR A 71 -12.13 -24.67 1.99
CA THR A 71 -12.97 -25.24 3.07
C THR A 71 -13.96 -24.20 3.66
N GLY A 72 -14.03 -22.99 3.08
CA GLY A 72 -14.88 -21.90 3.57
C GLY A 72 -14.21 -21.00 4.61
N LEU A 73 -12.93 -21.23 4.90
CA LEU A 73 -12.13 -20.33 5.74
C LEU A 73 -11.65 -19.12 4.94
N VAL A 74 -11.37 -18.02 5.65
CA VAL A 74 -10.79 -16.80 5.09
C VAL A 74 -9.36 -16.65 5.62
N PRO A 75 -8.35 -17.19 4.92
CA PRO A 75 -6.98 -17.12 5.37
C PRO A 75 -6.34 -15.76 5.05
N PHE A 76 -5.63 -15.21 6.06
CA PHE A 76 -4.68 -14.13 5.91
C PHE A 76 -3.27 -14.71 6.00
N ALA A 77 -2.53 -14.73 4.88
CA ALA A 77 -1.17 -15.24 4.79
C ALA A 77 -0.18 -14.07 4.87
N SER A 78 0.74 -14.10 5.82
CA SER A 78 1.57 -12.95 6.17
C SER A 78 3.07 -13.26 6.15
N SER A 79 3.82 -12.37 5.52
CA SER A 79 5.28 -12.32 5.52
C SER A 79 5.73 -10.90 5.15
N PHE A 80 7.04 -10.68 4.99
CA PHE A 80 7.51 -9.43 4.38
C PHE A 80 7.14 -9.39 2.90
N ALA A 81 6.92 -8.18 2.38
CA ALA A 81 6.50 -7.96 1.00
C ALA A 81 7.43 -8.63 -0.01
N MET A 82 8.77 -8.54 0.19
CA MET A 82 9.75 -9.18 -0.68
C MET A 82 9.59 -10.71 -0.71
N PHE A 83 9.28 -11.30 0.43
CA PHE A 83 9.17 -12.76 0.52
C PHE A 83 7.78 -13.27 0.08
N ALA A 84 6.73 -12.54 0.38
CA ALA A 84 5.40 -12.85 -0.11
C ALA A 84 5.31 -12.66 -1.64
N ALA A 85 5.55 -11.44 -2.12
CA ALA A 85 5.40 -11.12 -3.54
C ALA A 85 6.51 -11.71 -4.42
N GLY A 86 7.76 -11.71 -3.95
CA GLY A 86 8.89 -12.19 -4.73
C GLY A 86 9.03 -13.72 -4.69
N ARG A 87 9.24 -14.30 -3.49
CA ARG A 87 9.54 -15.73 -3.35
C ARG A 87 8.35 -16.63 -3.66
N ALA A 88 7.13 -16.23 -3.29
CA ALA A 88 5.92 -17.03 -3.48
C ALA A 88 5.04 -16.55 -4.67
N PHE A 89 5.60 -15.75 -5.59
CA PHE A 89 4.84 -15.16 -6.71
C PHE A 89 4.09 -16.21 -7.53
N GLU A 90 4.77 -17.30 -7.91
CA GLU A 90 4.16 -18.35 -8.71
C GLU A 90 2.97 -19.00 -8.01
N GLN A 91 3.10 -19.31 -6.71
CA GLN A 91 2.01 -19.89 -5.92
C GLN A 91 0.85 -18.92 -5.76
N ILE A 92 1.12 -17.63 -5.54
CA ILE A 92 0.07 -16.59 -5.50
C ILE A 92 -0.66 -16.55 -6.85
N ARG A 93 0.09 -16.50 -7.94
CA ARG A 93 -0.48 -16.43 -9.29
C ARG A 93 -1.33 -17.66 -9.64
N ASN A 94 -0.78 -18.85 -9.46
CA ASN A 94 -1.38 -20.08 -9.95
C ASN A 94 -2.35 -20.73 -8.97
N SER A 95 -2.05 -20.64 -7.67
CA SER A 95 -2.88 -21.31 -6.66
C SER A 95 -3.97 -20.41 -6.09
N ILE A 96 -3.79 -19.08 -6.08
CA ILE A 96 -4.78 -18.11 -5.59
C ILE A 96 -5.43 -17.33 -6.72
N GLY A 97 -4.63 -16.67 -7.58
CA GLY A 97 -5.12 -15.77 -8.61
C GLY A 97 -5.90 -16.49 -9.70
N TYR A 98 -5.33 -17.55 -10.28
CA TYR A 98 -5.94 -18.28 -11.39
C TYR A 98 -7.32 -18.88 -11.04
N PRO A 99 -7.50 -19.58 -9.92
CA PRO A 99 -8.82 -20.06 -9.47
C PRO A 99 -9.65 -18.99 -8.74
N HIS A 100 -9.14 -17.77 -8.57
CA HIS A 100 -9.79 -16.63 -7.90
C HIS A 100 -10.25 -16.95 -6.48
N LEU A 101 -9.35 -17.55 -5.67
CA LEU A 101 -9.67 -17.99 -4.32
C LEU A 101 -9.65 -16.83 -3.30
N ASN A 102 -10.45 -16.99 -2.25
CA ASN A 102 -10.62 -16.00 -1.20
C ASN A 102 -9.48 -16.03 -0.18
N VAL A 103 -8.28 -15.64 -0.59
CA VAL A 103 -7.08 -15.52 0.24
C VAL A 103 -6.61 -14.07 0.32
N LYS A 104 -6.25 -13.63 1.53
CA LYS A 104 -5.71 -12.30 1.78
C LYS A 104 -4.23 -12.41 2.07
N ILE A 105 -3.41 -11.65 1.36
CA ILE A 105 -1.96 -11.62 1.54
C ILE A 105 -1.63 -10.35 2.30
N GLY A 106 -1.26 -10.49 3.58
CA GLY A 106 -0.85 -9.38 4.44
C GLY A 106 0.68 -9.19 4.38
N ALA A 107 1.13 -8.40 3.43
CA ALA A 107 2.54 -8.16 3.17
C ALA A 107 3.05 -6.93 3.94
N THR A 108 3.93 -7.13 4.89
CA THR A 108 4.54 -6.04 5.66
C THR A 108 5.93 -5.68 5.15
N HIS A 109 6.51 -4.60 5.64
CA HIS A 109 7.88 -4.20 5.29
C HIS A 109 8.07 -3.98 3.77
N GLY A 110 7.09 -3.38 3.08
CA GLY A 110 7.26 -2.96 1.69
C GLY A 110 8.07 -1.66 1.59
N GLY A 111 8.81 -1.50 0.49
CA GLY A 111 9.52 -0.28 0.13
C GLY A 111 10.87 -0.04 0.79
N ILE A 112 11.40 1.16 0.60
CA ILE A 112 12.73 1.59 1.08
C ILE A 112 12.77 1.79 2.60
N SER A 113 11.65 2.18 3.22
CA SER A 113 11.57 2.46 4.67
C SER A 113 11.70 1.21 5.57
N VAL A 114 11.94 0.05 5.00
CA VAL A 114 12.45 -1.12 5.73
C VAL A 114 13.74 -0.76 6.47
N GLY A 115 14.58 0.08 5.83
CA GLY A 115 15.69 0.70 6.51
C GLY A 115 16.94 -0.18 6.56
N GLU A 116 17.38 -0.50 7.77
CA GLU A 116 18.68 -1.12 8.06
C GLU A 116 18.86 -2.51 7.44
N ASP A 117 17.76 -3.26 7.24
CA ASP A 117 17.78 -4.60 6.64
C ASP A 117 18.26 -4.57 5.18
N GLY A 118 18.17 -3.41 4.51
CA GLY A 118 18.77 -3.15 3.21
C GLY A 118 18.06 -3.81 2.03
N ALA A 119 18.72 -3.75 0.86
CA ALA A 119 18.16 -4.11 -0.46
C ALA A 119 17.50 -5.49 -0.53
N SER A 120 18.01 -6.48 0.19
CA SER A 120 17.46 -7.85 0.16
C SER A 120 16.07 -7.96 0.81
N HIS A 121 15.67 -6.98 1.61
CA HIS A 121 14.39 -6.92 2.33
C HIS A 121 13.49 -5.79 1.83
N GLN A 122 14.06 -4.75 1.24
CA GLN A 122 13.34 -3.62 0.65
C GLN A 122 12.64 -4.07 -0.64
N CYS A 123 11.32 -4.18 -0.60
CA CYS A 123 10.53 -4.58 -1.75
C CYS A 123 9.97 -3.35 -2.46
N CYS A 124 10.53 -3.05 -3.62
CA CYS A 124 10.07 -1.96 -4.48
C CYS A 124 9.37 -2.46 -5.76
N GLU A 125 9.06 -3.75 -5.85
CA GLU A 125 8.51 -4.41 -7.03
C GLU A 125 7.16 -5.10 -6.79
N ASP A 126 6.69 -5.14 -5.55
CA ASP A 126 5.50 -5.90 -5.14
C ASP A 126 4.22 -5.43 -5.83
N PHE A 127 4.02 -4.12 -6.00
CA PHE A 127 2.84 -3.63 -6.73
C PHE A 127 2.87 -4.08 -8.19
N ALA A 128 4.01 -4.01 -8.86
CA ALA A 128 4.18 -4.45 -10.23
C ALA A 128 3.81 -5.93 -10.40
N LEU A 129 4.34 -6.78 -9.52
CA LEU A 129 4.09 -8.22 -9.51
C LEU A 129 2.59 -8.51 -9.25
N MET A 130 2.01 -7.94 -8.21
CA MET A 130 0.64 -8.24 -7.80
C MET A 130 -0.40 -7.64 -8.76
N ARG A 131 -0.13 -6.43 -9.31
CA ARG A 131 -1.01 -5.83 -10.32
C ARG A 131 -1.08 -6.65 -11.61
N SER A 132 -0.03 -7.37 -11.96
CA SER A 132 0.00 -8.21 -13.17
C SER A 132 -0.89 -9.45 -13.07
N ILE A 133 -1.29 -9.88 -11.86
CA ILE A 133 -2.15 -11.05 -11.66
C ILE A 133 -3.62 -10.69 -11.95
N PRO A 134 -4.30 -11.36 -12.91
CA PRO A 134 -5.72 -11.11 -13.18
C PRO A 134 -6.59 -11.30 -11.92
N GLY A 135 -7.53 -10.37 -11.68
CA GLY A 135 -8.46 -10.44 -10.56
C GLY A 135 -7.86 -10.14 -9.17
N MET A 136 -6.55 -9.95 -9.03
CA MET A 136 -5.93 -9.55 -7.78
C MET A 136 -6.28 -8.10 -7.45
N THR A 137 -6.78 -7.86 -6.23
CA THR A 137 -6.91 -6.51 -5.67
C THR A 137 -5.63 -6.12 -4.94
N VAL A 138 -5.15 -4.88 -5.11
CA VAL A 138 -3.90 -4.39 -4.52
C VAL A 138 -4.15 -3.11 -3.73
N ILE A 139 -3.86 -3.14 -2.43
CA ILE A 139 -4.17 -2.05 -1.50
C ILE A 139 -2.91 -1.68 -0.69
N CYS A 140 -2.64 -0.37 -0.55
CA CYS A 140 -1.57 0.18 0.27
C CYS A 140 -2.12 1.35 1.11
N PRO A 141 -2.61 1.11 2.33
CA PRO A 141 -3.22 2.15 3.16
C PRO A 141 -2.19 3.12 3.71
N ALA A 142 -2.61 4.36 3.94
CA ALA A 142 -1.75 5.47 4.30
C ALA A 142 -1.52 5.64 5.82
N ASP A 143 -2.49 5.26 6.66
CA ASP A 143 -2.39 5.43 8.12
C ASP A 143 -3.10 4.31 8.91
N ASP A 144 -3.16 4.46 10.25
CA ASP A 144 -3.76 3.48 11.18
C ASP A 144 -5.24 3.22 10.89
N ILE A 145 -6.01 4.29 10.68
CA ILE A 145 -7.47 4.19 10.49
C ILE A 145 -7.78 3.53 9.14
N GLU A 146 -7.17 4.01 8.08
CA GLU A 146 -7.33 3.42 6.76
C GLU A 146 -6.84 1.97 6.70
N ALA A 147 -5.72 1.65 7.36
CA ALA A 147 -5.20 0.28 7.40
C ALA A 147 -6.19 -0.71 8.04
N LYS A 148 -6.81 -0.34 9.17
CA LYS A 148 -7.84 -1.16 9.83
C LYS A 148 -9.08 -1.33 8.95
N ALA A 149 -9.55 -0.24 8.35
CA ALA A 149 -10.69 -0.25 7.45
C ALA A 149 -10.42 -1.09 6.19
N ALA A 150 -9.22 -1.00 5.60
CA ALA A 150 -8.80 -1.80 4.45
C ALA A 150 -8.72 -3.29 4.77
N VAL A 151 -8.25 -3.68 5.97
CA VAL A 151 -8.22 -5.08 6.41
C VAL A 151 -9.65 -5.64 6.55
N LYS A 152 -10.56 -4.85 7.11
CA LYS A 152 -11.97 -5.21 7.21
C LYS A 152 -12.61 -5.37 5.82
N ALA A 153 -12.44 -4.39 4.95
CA ALA A 153 -12.96 -4.44 3.58
C ALA A 153 -12.38 -5.62 2.78
N ALA A 154 -11.10 -5.94 2.97
CA ALA A 154 -10.49 -7.13 2.38
C ALA A 154 -11.11 -8.43 2.90
N TYR A 155 -11.42 -8.53 4.20
CA TYR A 155 -12.11 -9.70 4.76
C TYR A 155 -13.51 -9.87 4.15
N GLU A 156 -14.26 -8.80 4.02
CA GLU A 156 -15.64 -8.79 3.47
C GLU A 156 -15.69 -9.08 1.96
N MET A 157 -14.63 -8.74 1.24
CA MET A 157 -14.51 -9.00 -0.20
C MET A 157 -14.25 -10.49 -0.46
N ASN A 158 -14.99 -11.11 -1.36
CA ASN A 158 -14.69 -12.46 -1.86
C ASN A 158 -13.69 -12.38 -3.03
N GLY A 159 -12.55 -13.04 -2.91
CA GLY A 159 -11.49 -13.05 -3.91
C GLY A 159 -10.11 -12.69 -3.36
N PRO A 160 -9.06 -12.71 -4.20
CA PRO A 160 -7.69 -12.47 -3.77
C PRO A 160 -7.41 -10.98 -3.52
N VAL A 161 -6.81 -10.68 -2.37
CA VAL A 161 -6.39 -9.32 -2.01
C VAL A 161 -4.94 -9.33 -1.53
N TYR A 162 -4.14 -8.44 -2.06
CA TYR A 162 -2.80 -8.11 -1.58
C TYR A 162 -2.86 -6.78 -0.81
N LEU A 163 -2.49 -6.82 0.45
CA LEU A 163 -2.45 -5.68 1.37
C LEU A 163 -0.99 -5.40 1.72
N ARG A 164 -0.51 -4.20 1.42
CA ARG A 164 0.86 -3.80 1.73
C ARG A 164 0.91 -2.86 2.92
N PHE A 165 1.76 -3.17 3.91
CA PHE A 165 1.93 -2.37 5.13
C PHE A 165 3.39 -1.97 5.34
N GLY A 166 3.60 -0.75 5.86
CA GLY A 166 4.92 -0.22 6.18
C GLY A 166 5.43 -0.64 7.56
N ARG A 167 6.77 -0.63 7.72
CA ARG A 167 7.46 -0.77 9.02
C ARG A 167 7.51 0.54 9.79
N LEU A 168 7.72 1.65 9.08
CA LEU A 168 7.84 2.99 9.68
C LEU A 168 6.49 3.47 10.22
N ALA A 169 6.51 4.06 11.43
CA ALA A 169 5.33 4.69 11.99
C ALA A 169 5.02 6.01 11.27
N VAL A 170 3.79 6.14 10.79
CA VAL A 170 3.28 7.28 10.03
C VAL A 170 2.25 8.06 10.84
N PRO A 171 2.08 9.36 10.62
CA PRO A 171 1.04 10.14 11.26
C PRO A 171 -0.35 9.61 10.93
N VAL A 172 -1.24 9.63 11.93
CA VAL A 172 -2.66 9.28 11.76
C VAL A 172 -3.42 10.56 11.44
N PHE A 173 -3.95 10.66 10.23
CA PHE A 173 -4.64 11.87 9.74
C PHE A 173 -6.09 11.64 9.36
N HIS A 174 -6.50 10.39 9.11
CA HIS A 174 -7.92 10.07 8.96
C HIS A 174 -8.65 10.10 10.31
N SER A 175 -9.92 10.48 10.28
CA SER A 175 -10.80 10.47 11.44
C SER A 175 -11.38 9.07 11.70
N GLU A 176 -11.87 8.82 12.92
CA GLU A 176 -12.41 7.52 13.31
C GLU A 176 -13.69 7.10 12.54
N ASP A 177 -14.36 8.04 11.90
CA ASP A 177 -15.55 7.83 11.06
C ASP A 177 -15.22 7.61 9.58
N TYR A 178 -13.92 7.54 9.21
CA TYR A 178 -13.47 7.29 7.85
C TYR A 178 -14.04 5.99 7.29
N GLN A 179 -14.53 6.06 6.05
CA GLN A 179 -15.09 4.91 5.34
C GLN A 179 -14.17 4.53 4.17
N PHE A 180 -13.63 3.34 4.20
CA PHE A 180 -12.80 2.80 3.13
C PHE A 180 -13.66 2.05 2.11
N GLU A 181 -13.50 2.38 0.83
CA GLU A 181 -14.14 1.69 -0.29
C GLU A 181 -13.08 1.22 -1.28
N ILE A 182 -13.05 -0.09 -1.55
CA ILE A 182 -12.10 -0.68 -2.51
C ILE A 182 -12.34 -0.08 -3.91
N GLY A 183 -11.28 0.42 -4.53
CA GLY A 183 -11.34 1.01 -5.86
C GLY A 183 -11.74 2.48 -5.88
N LYS A 184 -11.86 3.12 -4.71
CA LYS A 184 -12.09 4.58 -4.61
C LYS A 184 -10.87 5.27 -4.00
N GLY A 185 -10.55 6.42 -4.57
CA GLY A 185 -9.59 7.37 -4.02
C GLY A 185 -10.28 8.48 -3.26
N GLU A 186 -9.54 9.15 -2.36
CA GLU A 186 -10.04 10.25 -1.54
C GLU A 186 -9.34 11.57 -1.88
N ILE A 187 -10.11 12.64 -2.07
CA ILE A 187 -9.55 13.98 -2.20
C ILE A 187 -9.34 14.56 -0.80
N LEU A 188 -8.09 14.56 -0.34
CA LEU A 188 -7.70 15.12 0.96
C LEU A 188 -7.62 16.65 0.94
N LYS A 189 -7.30 17.20 -0.22
CA LYS A 189 -7.25 18.64 -0.46
C LYS A 189 -7.63 18.93 -1.91
N ASP A 190 -8.55 19.85 -2.12
CA ASP A 190 -8.92 20.30 -3.47
C ASP A 190 -7.92 21.33 -4.03
N GLY A 191 -7.78 21.38 -5.35
CA GLY A 191 -6.85 22.27 -6.03
C GLY A 191 -7.03 22.28 -7.54
N THR A 192 -6.31 23.19 -8.24
CA THR A 192 -6.50 23.44 -9.67
C THR A 192 -5.21 23.50 -10.50
N ASP A 193 -4.04 23.64 -9.87
CA ASP A 193 -2.78 23.90 -10.61
C ASP A 193 -2.01 22.62 -10.93
N VAL A 194 -2.06 21.64 -10.04
CA VAL A 194 -1.45 20.31 -10.17
C VAL A 194 -2.19 19.33 -9.25
N ALA A 195 -2.35 18.07 -9.63
CA ALA A 195 -2.85 17.04 -8.74
C ALA A 195 -1.71 16.09 -8.32
N ILE A 196 -1.60 15.83 -7.02
CA ILE A 196 -0.65 14.91 -6.40
C ILE A 196 -1.43 13.68 -5.95
N ILE A 197 -1.17 12.53 -6.57
CA ILE A 197 -1.81 11.25 -6.27
C ILE A 197 -0.80 10.37 -5.56
N ALA A 198 -1.06 10.04 -4.30
CA ALA A 198 -0.13 9.30 -3.47
C ALA A 198 -0.80 8.05 -2.84
N ASN A 199 0.02 7.11 -2.37
CA ASN A 199 -0.42 5.99 -1.54
C ASN A 199 0.53 5.73 -0.37
N GLY A 200 0.05 4.95 0.59
CA GLY A 200 0.85 4.55 1.73
C GLY A 200 1.47 5.76 2.46
N LEU A 201 2.72 5.61 2.91
CA LEU A 201 3.41 6.65 3.65
C LEU A 201 3.61 7.95 2.86
N LEU A 202 3.66 7.89 1.52
CA LEU A 202 3.82 9.09 0.68
C LEU A 202 2.58 9.99 0.68
N THR A 203 1.43 9.50 1.11
CA THR A 203 0.21 10.32 1.24
C THR A 203 0.43 11.46 2.24
N TYR A 204 1.06 11.20 3.39
CA TYR A 204 1.33 12.28 4.35
C TYR A 204 2.39 13.26 3.83
N GLU A 205 3.39 12.78 3.11
CA GLU A 205 4.36 13.67 2.44
C GLU A 205 3.66 14.54 1.38
N ALA A 206 2.70 13.99 0.65
CA ALA A 206 1.89 14.76 -0.30
C ALA A 206 1.00 15.83 0.39
N ILE A 207 0.43 15.53 1.57
CA ILE A 207 -0.30 16.52 2.37
C ILE A 207 0.61 17.69 2.73
N LYS A 208 1.79 17.43 3.30
CA LYS A 208 2.78 18.46 3.64
C LYS A 208 3.18 19.29 2.41
N ALA A 209 3.49 18.62 1.31
CA ALA A 209 3.82 19.29 0.06
C ALA A 209 2.67 20.20 -0.42
N GLY A 210 1.41 19.76 -0.31
CA GLY A 210 0.24 20.55 -0.66
C GLY A 210 0.07 21.81 0.21
N GLU A 211 0.47 21.75 1.50
CA GLU A 211 0.46 22.93 2.38
C GLU A 211 1.58 23.92 2.01
N GLU A 212 2.80 23.42 1.76
CA GLU A 212 3.93 24.26 1.33
C GLU A 212 3.70 24.90 -0.03
N LEU A 213 3.11 24.18 -0.98
CA LEU A 213 2.74 24.69 -2.30
C LEU A 213 1.70 25.81 -2.19
N ALA A 214 0.71 25.67 -1.31
CA ALA A 214 -0.28 26.72 -1.07
C ALA A 214 0.39 28.02 -0.56
N ALA A 215 1.34 27.92 0.35
CA ALA A 215 2.13 29.06 0.83
C ALA A 215 2.96 29.71 -0.29
N ALA A 216 3.35 28.94 -1.31
CA ALA A 216 4.05 29.41 -2.51
C ALA A 216 3.11 29.88 -3.65
N GLY A 217 1.79 29.93 -3.42
CA GLY A 217 0.78 30.36 -4.40
C GLY A 217 0.54 29.32 -5.51
N ILE A 218 0.69 28.04 -5.20
CA ILE A 218 0.32 26.89 -6.06
C ILE A 218 -0.80 26.13 -5.37
N ASN A 219 -1.97 26.05 -6.00
CA ASN A 219 -3.13 25.36 -5.46
C ASN A 219 -3.14 23.89 -5.89
N ALA A 220 -2.43 23.05 -5.14
CA ALA A 220 -2.32 21.63 -5.42
C ALA A 220 -3.53 20.84 -4.89
N MET A 221 -4.11 19.96 -5.72
CA MET A 221 -5.01 18.89 -5.29
C MET A 221 -4.18 17.75 -4.70
N VAL A 222 -4.59 17.18 -3.58
CA VAL A 222 -3.95 16.01 -2.95
C VAL A 222 -4.94 14.87 -2.88
N ILE A 223 -4.58 13.73 -3.45
CA ILE A 223 -5.43 12.54 -3.52
C ILE A 223 -4.71 11.37 -2.85
N ASN A 224 -5.38 10.72 -1.91
CA ASN A 224 -4.99 9.40 -1.40
C ASN A 224 -5.57 8.31 -2.31
N MET A 225 -4.71 7.46 -2.89
CA MET A 225 -5.10 6.36 -3.77
C MET A 225 -4.66 5.03 -3.15
N ALA A 226 -5.27 4.65 -2.04
CA ALA A 226 -4.91 3.44 -1.33
C ALA A 226 -5.16 2.15 -2.14
N THR A 227 -6.17 2.13 -3.00
CA THR A 227 -6.38 1.01 -3.93
C THR A 227 -5.67 1.28 -5.26
N ILE A 228 -4.63 0.50 -5.54
CA ILE A 228 -3.84 0.60 -6.76
C ILE A 228 -4.48 -0.21 -7.90
N LYS A 229 -5.16 -1.29 -7.53
CA LYS A 229 -5.95 -2.14 -8.43
C LYS A 229 -7.17 -2.71 -7.69
N PRO A 230 -8.40 -2.43 -8.19
CA PRO A 230 -8.71 -1.56 -9.33
C PRO A 230 -8.37 -0.09 -9.01
N LEU A 231 -7.90 0.66 -10.00
CA LEU A 231 -7.65 2.09 -9.89
C LEU A 231 -8.99 2.86 -9.97
N ASP A 232 -9.16 3.91 -9.19
CA ASP A 232 -10.26 4.88 -9.39
C ASP A 232 -9.97 5.76 -10.62
N GLU A 233 -10.23 5.19 -11.80
CA GLU A 233 -9.97 5.87 -13.07
C GLU A 233 -10.83 7.13 -13.24
N GLU A 234 -12.05 7.15 -12.69
CA GLU A 234 -12.95 8.31 -12.76
C GLU A 234 -12.34 9.50 -12.03
N LEU A 235 -11.81 9.26 -10.81
CA LEU A 235 -11.14 10.29 -10.03
C LEU A 235 -9.85 10.77 -10.70
N VAL A 236 -9.04 9.85 -11.23
CA VAL A 236 -7.81 10.17 -11.97
C VAL A 236 -8.11 11.05 -13.17
N ILE A 237 -9.12 10.72 -13.97
CA ILE A 237 -9.52 11.50 -15.14
C ILE A 237 -10.09 12.88 -14.72
N ALA A 238 -10.88 12.93 -13.64
CA ALA A 238 -11.42 14.19 -13.13
C ALA A 238 -10.30 15.13 -12.66
N ALA A 239 -9.32 14.60 -11.93
CA ALA A 239 -8.14 15.34 -11.49
C ALA A 239 -7.31 15.84 -12.68
N ALA A 240 -7.10 15.02 -13.70
CA ALA A 240 -6.37 15.38 -14.90
C ALA A 240 -7.07 16.49 -15.68
N LYS A 241 -8.38 16.41 -15.86
CA LYS A 241 -9.18 17.47 -16.51
C LYS A 241 -9.17 18.79 -15.75
N LYS A 242 -9.17 18.72 -14.42
CA LYS A 242 -9.23 19.91 -13.56
C LYS A 242 -7.87 20.60 -13.44
N CYS A 243 -6.79 19.84 -13.23
CA CYS A 243 -5.47 20.36 -12.95
C CYS A 243 -4.54 20.42 -14.18
N GLY A 244 -4.77 19.58 -15.19
CA GLY A 244 -3.96 19.51 -16.41
C GLY A 244 -2.55 18.94 -16.22
N LYS A 245 -2.17 18.63 -14.99
CA LYS A 245 -0.82 18.14 -14.60
C LYS A 245 -0.97 17.21 -13.40
N ILE A 246 -0.26 16.09 -13.45
CA ILE A 246 -0.33 15.06 -12.39
C ILE A 246 1.09 14.76 -11.87
N ILE A 247 1.20 14.56 -10.56
CA ILE A 247 2.36 13.97 -9.91
C ILE A 247 1.85 12.71 -9.18
N THR A 248 2.53 11.58 -9.36
CA THR A 248 2.26 10.38 -8.58
C THR A 248 3.39 10.13 -7.58
N CYS A 249 3.05 9.71 -6.36
CA CYS A 249 4.02 9.50 -5.28
C CYS A 249 3.81 8.12 -4.65
N GLU A 250 4.82 7.27 -4.73
CA GLU A 250 4.76 5.91 -4.19
C GLU A 250 6.12 5.46 -3.65
N GLU A 251 6.11 4.69 -2.58
CA GLU A 251 7.30 4.03 -2.04
C GLU A 251 7.52 2.69 -2.75
N HIS A 252 7.75 2.74 -4.04
CA HIS A 252 7.88 1.62 -4.96
C HIS A 252 8.71 2.07 -6.16
N SER A 253 9.20 1.13 -6.97
CA SER A 253 9.76 1.47 -8.27
C SER A 253 8.76 2.28 -9.10
N ILE A 254 9.26 3.25 -9.86
CA ILE A 254 8.45 3.96 -10.85
C ILE A 254 7.92 3.03 -11.95
N ILE A 255 8.44 1.81 -12.04
CA ILE A 255 8.06 0.78 -13.01
C ILE A 255 7.00 -0.15 -12.39
N GLY A 256 5.83 -0.21 -13.00
CA GLY A 256 4.76 -1.16 -12.67
C GLY A 256 3.87 -0.78 -11.47
N GLY A 257 4.16 0.32 -10.75
CA GLY A 257 3.40 0.75 -9.57
C GLY A 257 2.18 1.64 -9.85
N LEU A 258 1.85 2.51 -8.90
CA LEU A 258 0.77 3.49 -8.98
C LEU A 258 0.98 4.45 -10.14
N GLY A 259 2.20 4.96 -10.31
CA GLY A 259 2.52 5.92 -11.37
C GLY A 259 2.22 5.37 -12.75
N GLU A 260 2.59 4.11 -13.04
CA GLU A 260 2.26 3.50 -14.32
C GLU A 260 0.76 3.18 -14.46
N ALA A 261 0.05 2.83 -13.38
CA ALA A 261 -1.40 2.66 -13.43
C ALA A 261 -2.09 3.96 -13.87
N VAL A 262 -1.69 5.08 -13.27
CA VAL A 262 -2.19 6.42 -13.63
C VAL A 262 -1.79 6.80 -15.05
N CYS A 263 -0.54 6.60 -15.45
CA CYS A 263 -0.08 6.87 -16.81
C CYS A 263 -0.85 6.08 -17.86
N SER A 264 -1.08 4.77 -17.64
CA SER A 264 -1.84 3.93 -18.57
C SER A 264 -3.28 4.41 -18.71
N CYS A 265 -3.95 4.69 -17.60
CA CYS A 265 -5.31 5.24 -17.61
C CYS A 265 -5.39 6.56 -18.41
N LEU A 266 -4.46 7.48 -18.14
CA LEU A 266 -4.47 8.79 -18.77
C LEU A 266 -4.06 8.76 -20.25
N ALA A 267 -3.11 7.90 -20.61
CA ALA A 267 -2.71 7.76 -22.02
C ALA A 267 -3.86 7.37 -22.94
N GLU A 268 -4.77 6.52 -22.44
CA GLU A 268 -5.92 6.04 -23.21
C GLU A 268 -7.14 6.98 -23.13
N LYS A 269 -7.39 7.58 -21.96
CA LYS A 269 -8.68 8.24 -21.66
C LYS A 269 -8.62 9.76 -21.55
N CYS A 270 -7.47 10.32 -21.16
CA CYS A 270 -7.28 11.77 -20.95
C CYS A 270 -5.80 12.13 -20.98
N PRO A 271 -5.13 12.17 -22.15
CA PRO A 271 -3.70 12.41 -22.26
C PRO A 271 -3.26 13.66 -21.47
N THR A 272 -2.40 13.44 -20.47
CA THR A 272 -2.00 14.46 -19.50
C THR A 272 -0.54 14.24 -19.12
N ILE A 273 0.19 15.32 -18.81
CA ILE A 273 1.57 15.22 -18.31
C ILE A 273 1.55 14.62 -16.91
N VAL A 274 2.32 13.54 -16.73
CA VAL A 274 2.50 12.87 -15.44
C VAL A 274 3.99 12.86 -15.08
N LYS A 275 4.32 13.32 -13.88
CA LYS A 275 5.62 13.12 -13.24
C LYS A 275 5.48 12.05 -12.17
N ARG A 276 6.36 11.07 -12.19
CA ARG A 276 6.33 9.95 -11.22
C ARG A 276 7.44 10.15 -10.19
N ILE A 277 7.08 10.14 -8.92
CA ILE A 277 8.00 10.11 -7.78
C ILE A 277 7.92 8.71 -7.17
N GLY A 278 9.04 8.02 -7.19
CA GLY A 278 9.25 6.66 -6.70
C GLY A 278 10.73 6.30 -6.80
N VAL A 279 11.08 5.05 -6.61
CA VAL A 279 12.46 4.55 -6.75
C VAL A 279 12.80 4.45 -8.24
N ASN A 280 13.87 5.12 -8.67
CA ASN A 280 14.25 5.33 -10.08
C ASN A 280 15.13 4.19 -10.62
N ASP A 281 14.54 2.99 -10.79
CA ASP A 281 15.21 1.80 -11.39
C ASP A 281 16.58 1.51 -10.76
N GLU A 282 16.62 1.53 -9.44
CA GLU A 282 17.80 1.26 -8.64
C GLU A 282 17.45 0.43 -7.40
N PHE A 283 18.41 -0.34 -6.90
CA PHE A 283 18.24 -1.05 -5.64
C PHE A 283 18.39 -0.11 -4.45
N GLY A 284 17.67 -0.41 -3.37
CA GLY A 284 17.89 0.24 -2.09
C GLY A 284 19.22 -0.21 -1.45
N HIS A 285 19.48 0.30 -0.26
CA HIS A 285 20.62 -0.05 0.56
C HIS A 285 20.31 0.12 2.05
N SER A 286 21.18 -0.39 2.93
CA SER A 286 21.02 -0.25 4.37
C SER A 286 21.23 1.19 4.82
N GLY A 287 20.36 1.65 5.73
CA GLY A 287 20.43 2.99 6.32
C GLY A 287 19.21 3.29 7.20
N PRO A 288 19.22 4.41 7.95
CA PRO A 288 18.03 4.86 8.65
C PRO A 288 16.88 5.16 7.68
N ALA A 289 15.69 4.65 7.96
CA ALA A 289 14.54 4.72 7.05
C ALA A 289 14.24 6.15 6.55
N THR A 290 14.28 7.14 7.44
CA THR A 290 14.03 8.56 7.11
C THR A 290 15.08 9.16 6.18
N ASP A 291 16.35 8.73 6.32
CA ASP A 291 17.44 9.21 5.48
C ASP A 291 17.34 8.59 4.09
N LEU A 292 17.00 7.30 4.02
CA LEU A 292 16.74 6.62 2.75
C LEU A 292 15.58 7.27 1.99
N LEU A 293 14.46 7.55 2.64
CA LEU A 293 13.34 8.25 1.99
C LEU A 293 13.79 9.57 1.34
N LYS A 294 14.61 10.36 2.04
CA LYS A 294 15.17 11.61 1.47
C LYS A 294 16.11 11.35 0.32
N GLN A 295 17.02 10.38 0.44
CA GLN A 295 17.98 10.04 -0.61
C GLN A 295 17.31 9.62 -1.91
N PHE A 296 16.20 8.86 -1.80
CA PHE A 296 15.42 8.39 -2.94
C PHE A 296 14.37 9.42 -3.42
N GLY A 297 14.39 10.66 -2.87
CA GLY A 297 13.43 11.71 -3.26
C GLY A 297 11.99 11.46 -2.81
N LEU A 298 11.79 10.57 -1.84
CA LEU A 298 10.47 10.21 -1.32
C LEU A 298 10.09 11.12 -0.14
N SER A 299 10.04 12.43 -0.39
CA SER A 299 9.81 13.45 0.64
C SER A 299 8.95 14.61 0.13
N ALA A 300 8.35 15.34 1.07
CA ALA A 300 7.54 16.52 0.76
C ALA A 300 8.34 17.59 0.00
N GLU A 301 9.59 17.80 0.39
CA GLU A 301 10.48 18.79 -0.23
C GLU A 301 10.66 18.51 -1.73
N HIS A 302 10.93 17.24 -2.08
CA HIS A 302 11.09 16.86 -3.49
C HIS A 302 9.77 16.93 -4.27
N ILE A 303 8.65 16.57 -3.66
CA ILE A 303 7.32 16.75 -4.27
C ILE A 303 7.08 18.22 -4.59
N VAL A 304 7.45 19.14 -3.70
CA VAL A 304 7.33 20.59 -3.89
C VAL A 304 8.21 21.08 -5.05
N GLU A 305 9.46 20.61 -5.13
CA GLU A 305 10.39 20.95 -6.23
C GLU A 305 9.80 20.52 -7.59
N VAL A 306 9.37 19.26 -7.71
CA VAL A 306 8.78 18.73 -8.94
C VAL A 306 7.49 19.48 -9.31
N ALA A 307 6.65 19.83 -8.33
CA ALA A 307 5.44 20.59 -8.58
C ALA A 307 5.70 22.01 -9.07
N LYS A 308 6.70 22.70 -8.48
CA LYS A 308 7.14 24.04 -8.93
C LYS A 308 7.66 24.00 -10.36
N GLU A 309 8.57 23.06 -10.66
CA GLU A 309 9.08 22.86 -12.03
C GLU A 309 7.94 22.64 -13.02
N LEU A 310 7.02 21.72 -12.70
CA LEU A 310 5.89 21.40 -13.56
C LEU A 310 4.92 22.57 -13.74
N CYS A 311 4.80 23.45 -12.76
CA CYS A 311 3.99 24.67 -12.82
C CYS A 311 4.71 25.88 -13.41
N GLY A 312 6.01 25.78 -13.73
CA GLY A 312 6.80 26.87 -14.30
C GLY A 312 7.08 28.01 -13.31
N LYS A 313 7.28 27.66 -12.04
CA LYS A 313 7.55 28.59 -10.92
C LYS A 313 8.88 28.29 -10.24
#